data_606ada77bfd2079d8afcb57fc7e5d545
#
_entry.id   606ada77bfd2079d8afcb57fc7e5d545
#
_cell.length_a   1.000
_cell.length_b   1.000
_cell.length_c   1.000
_cell.angle_alpha   90.00
_cell.angle_beta   90.00
_cell.angle_gamma   90.00
#
_symmetry.space_group_name_H-M   'P 1'
#
loop_
_entity.id
_entity.type
_entity.pdbx_description
1 polymer ?
#
loop_
_entity_poly.entity_id
_entity_poly.type
_entity_poly.pdbx_seq_one_letter_code
_entity_poly.pdbx_strand_id
1 'polypeptide(L)'
;MPTKNPHFIDILIGKRIRHRRIAMGVSQKELGSYLGVSFQQIPKYEKGFNRVSAGCLLKIANILDVPVNFFYADLATKEDLSTKETLLHHDQETYSEKEQALLKNFRELKTKKQKAILWLISD
;
A
#
# COMPACT_ATOMS: atom_id res chain seq x y z
N MET A 1 27.46 -10.76 -11.11
CA MET A 1 26.86 -10.76 -10.85
C MET A 1 26.05 -11.09 -10.44
N PRO A 2 25.94 -11.05 -10.26
CA PRO A 2 25.14 -11.32 -9.88
C PRO A 2 24.27 -11.38 -9.35
N THR A 3 24.17 -11.11 -9.43
CA THR A 3 23.35 -11.02 -8.29
C THR A 3 21.94 -11.46 -8.47
N LYS A 4 21.70 -12.61 -8.04
CA LYS A 4 20.36 -13.16 -7.98
C LYS A 4 19.63 -12.77 -6.70
N ASN A 5 20.27 -11.97 -5.85
CA ASN A 5 19.64 -11.48 -4.63
C ASN A 5 18.67 -10.37 -5.00
N PRO A 6 17.44 -10.38 -4.47
CA PRO A 6 16.51 -9.30 -4.71
C PRO A 6 17.08 -7.96 -4.27
N HIS A 7 16.80 -6.93 -5.03
CA HIS A 7 17.22 -5.58 -4.67
C HIS A 7 16.45 -5.14 -3.43
N PHE A 8 17.13 -4.45 -2.52
CA PHE A 8 16.54 -4.00 -1.26
C PHE A 8 15.25 -3.20 -1.47
N ILE A 9 15.27 -2.30 -2.46
CA ILE A 9 14.08 -1.49 -2.79
C ILE A 9 12.92 -2.37 -3.23
N ASP A 10 13.19 -3.36 -4.07
CA ASP A 10 12.16 -4.26 -4.58
C ASP A 10 11.55 -5.09 -3.44
N ILE A 11 12.35 -5.47 -2.45
CA ILE A 11 11.87 -6.19 -1.28
C ILE A 11 10.91 -5.33 -0.47
N LEU A 12 11.27 -4.08 -0.22
CA LEU A 12 10.43 -3.17 0.57
C LEU A 12 9.13 -2.85 -0.14
N ILE A 13 9.19 -2.59 -1.45
CA ILE A 13 7.99 -2.37 -2.25
C ILE A 13 7.09 -3.60 -2.22
N GLY A 14 7.68 -4.78 -2.39
CA GLY A 14 6.93 -6.04 -2.35
C GLY A 14 6.22 -6.27 -1.02
N LYS A 15 6.89 -5.95 0.08
CA LYS A 15 6.27 -6.05 1.42
C LYS A 15 5.07 -5.12 1.54
N ARG A 16 5.16 -3.92 1.02
CA ARG A 16 4.06 -2.95 1.07
C ARG A 16 2.88 -3.42 0.22
N ILE A 17 3.15 -4.00 -0.94
CA ILE A 17 2.11 -4.58 -1.80
C ILE A 17 1.37 -5.69 -1.04
N ARG A 18 2.13 -6.62 -0.46
CA ARG A 18 1.54 -7.73 0.31
C ARG A 18 0.72 -7.21 1.48
N HIS A 19 1.27 -6.28 2.23
CA HIS A 19 0.61 -5.71 3.40
C HIS A 19 -0.75 -5.12 3.03
N ARG A 20 -0.76 -4.28 2.00
CA ARG A 20 -1.99 -3.62 1.57
C ARG A 20 -2.99 -4.61 0.97
N ARG A 21 -2.49 -5.59 0.20
CA ARG A 21 -3.34 -6.62 -0.37
C ARG A 21 -4.10 -7.37 0.73
N ILE A 22 -3.37 -7.79 1.75
CA ILE A 22 -3.97 -8.51 2.88
C ILE A 22 -4.98 -7.61 3.62
N ALA A 23 -4.62 -6.36 3.85
CA ALA A 23 -5.50 -5.40 4.52
C ALA A 23 -6.80 -5.18 3.76
N MET A 24 -6.76 -5.24 2.43
CA MET A 24 -7.94 -5.09 1.58
C MET A 24 -8.72 -6.39 1.41
N GLY A 25 -8.20 -7.50 1.93
CA GLY A 25 -8.85 -8.80 1.79
C GLY A 25 -8.81 -9.36 0.39
N VAL A 26 -7.80 -8.99 -0.39
CA VAL A 26 -7.61 -9.45 -1.77
C VAL A 26 -6.61 -10.60 -1.77
N SER A 27 -6.96 -11.72 -2.44
CA SER A 27 -6.04 -12.83 -2.57
C SER A 27 -4.99 -12.54 -3.65
N GLN A 28 -3.90 -13.31 -3.64
CA GLN A 28 -2.89 -13.22 -4.70
C GLN A 28 -3.52 -13.54 -6.06
N LYS A 29 -4.42 -14.50 -6.10
CA LYS A 29 -5.11 -14.89 -7.32
C LYS A 29 -5.98 -13.75 -7.84
N GLU A 30 -6.72 -13.10 -6.95
CA GLU A 30 -7.56 -11.95 -7.31
C GLU A 30 -6.72 -10.80 -7.84
N LEU A 31 -5.62 -10.48 -7.15
CA LEU A 31 -4.73 -9.40 -7.61
C LEU A 31 -4.15 -9.72 -8.98
N GLY A 32 -3.71 -10.96 -9.19
CA GLY A 32 -3.22 -11.38 -10.49
C GLY A 32 -4.27 -11.22 -11.58
N SER A 33 -5.50 -11.60 -11.29
CA SER A 33 -6.61 -11.46 -12.21
C SER A 33 -6.86 -9.99 -12.59
N TYR A 34 -6.89 -9.11 -11.59
CA TYR A 34 -7.09 -7.68 -11.84
C TYR A 34 -5.95 -7.05 -12.65
N LEU A 35 -4.72 -7.54 -12.43
CA LEU A 35 -3.55 -7.05 -13.17
C LEU A 35 -3.41 -7.64 -14.55
N GLY A 36 -4.09 -8.77 -14.82
CA GLY A 36 -3.91 -9.50 -16.04
C GLY A 36 -2.61 -10.30 -16.10
N VAL A 37 -2.09 -10.72 -14.95
CA VAL A 37 -0.89 -11.55 -14.87
C VAL A 37 -1.22 -12.85 -14.14
N SER A 38 -0.35 -13.85 -14.30
CA SER A 38 -0.49 -15.11 -13.59
C SER A 38 -0.42 -14.86 -12.07
N PHE A 39 -1.24 -15.56 -11.29
CA PHE A 39 -1.20 -15.44 -9.84
C PHE A 39 0.18 -15.83 -9.27
N GLN A 40 0.93 -16.66 -9.99
CA GLN A 40 2.28 -17.07 -9.59
C GLN A 40 3.27 -15.91 -9.62
N GLN A 41 2.97 -14.87 -10.39
CA GLN A 41 3.80 -13.67 -10.47
C GLN A 41 3.67 -12.81 -9.21
N ILE A 42 2.51 -12.84 -8.56
CA ILE A 42 2.26 -12.00 -7.39
C ILE A 42 3.20 -12.32 -6.22
N PRO A 43 3.40 -13.59 -5.82
CA PRO A 43 4.38 -13.89 -4.79
C PRO A 43 5.79 -13.40 -5.12
N LYS A 44 6.17 -13.43 -6.40
CA LYS A 44 7.49 -12.95 -6.83
C LYS A 44 7.62 -11.45 -6.64
N TYR A 45 6.58 -10.69 -6.94
CA TYR A 45 6.55 -9.26 -6.66
C TYR A 45 6.62 -8.99 -5.16
N GLU A 46 5.83 -9.71 -4.38
CA GLU A 46 5.73 -9.49 -2.93
C GLU A 46 7.02 -9.82 -2.18
N LYS A 47 7.82 -10.75 -2.71
CA LYS A 47 9.11 -11.11 -2.14
C LYS A 47 10.27 -10.29 -2.71
N GLY A 48 10.00 -9.48 -3.72
CA GLY A 48 11.02 -8.67 -4.36
C GLY A 48 11.90 -9.46 -5.32
N PHE A 49 11.54 -10.70 -5.64
CA PHE A 49 12.30 -11.50 -6.61
C PHE A 49 12.22 -10.93 -8.01
N ASN A 50 11.09 -10.36 -8.36
CA ASN A 50 10.90 -9.68 -9.63
C ASN A 50 10.57 -8.22 -9.35
N ARG A 51 11.17 -7.34 -10.14
CA ARG A 51 10.90 -5.91 -10.05
C ARG A 51 9.55 -5.61 -10.67
N VAL A 52 8.78 -4.77 -9.98
CA VAL A 52 7.49 -4.29 -10.48
C VAL A 52 7.76 -3.05 -11.34
N SER A 53 7.32 -3.07 -12.59
CA SER A 53 7.47 -1.90 -13.44
C SER A 53 6.65 -0.72 -12.91
N ALA A 54 7.02 0.49 -13.28
CA ALA A 54 6.30 1.68 -12.85
C ALA A 54 4.83 1.64 -13.25
N GLY A 55 4.55 1.18 -14.47
CA GLY A 55 3.16 1.05 -14.95
C GLY A 55 2.37 0.01 -14.17
N CYS A 56 3.00 -1.11 -13.88
CA CYS A 56 2.37 -2.18 -13.10
C CYS A 56 2.10 -1.72 -11.66
N LEU A 57 3.06 -1.01 -11.07
CA LEU A 57 2.91 -0.50 -9.71
C LEU A 57 1.75 0.49 -9.61
N LEU A 58 1.58 1.34 -10.61
CA LEU A 58 0.46 2.25 -10.67
C LEU A 58 -0.88 1.50 -10.72
N LYS A 59 -0.95 0.43 -11.51
CA LYS A 59 -2.16 -0.40 -11.57
C LYS A 59 -2.45 -1.06 -10.22
N ILE A 60 -1.41 -1.57 -9.56
CA ILE A 60 -1.55 -2.17 -8.23
C ILE A 60 -2.08 -1.13 -7.23
N ALA A 61 -1.53 0.08 -7.28
CA ALA A 61 -1.98 1.17 -6.42
C ALA A 61 -3.47 1.45 -6.62
N ASN A 62 -3.92 1.52 -7.86
CA ASN A 62 -5.33 1.74 -8.17
C ASN A 62 -6.21 0.59 -7.69
N ILE A 63 -5.78 -0.65 -7.88
CA ILE A 63 -6.53 -1.83 -7.42
C ILE A 63 -6.62 -1.85 -5.90
N LEU A 64 -5.55 -1.52 -5.21
CA LEU A 64 -5.48 -1.57 -3.75
C LEU A 64 -5.88 -0.24 -3.10
N ASP A 65 -6.30 0.72 -3.89
CA ASP A 65 -6.83 2.02 -3.43
C ASP A 65 -5.87 2.76 -2.52
N VAL A 66 -4.65 2.92 -2.98
CA VAL A 66 -3.62 3.73 -2.32
C VAL A 66 -2.89 4.58 -3.36
N PRO A 67 -2.31 5.70 -2.97
CA PRO A 67 -1.42 6.43 -3.87
C PRO A 67 -0.14 5.61 -4.08
N VAL A 68 0.50 5.81 -5.23
CA VAL A 68 1.69 5.03 -5.58
C VAL A 68 2.83 5.23 -4.57
N ASN A 69 2.92 6.41 -3.96
CA ASN A 69 3.97 6.67 -2.97
C ASN A 69 3.81 5.86 -1.68
N PHE A 70 2.64 5.26 -1.46
CA PHE A 70 2.43 4.35 -0.34
C PHE A 70 3.48 3.22 -0.36
N PHE A 71 3.83 2.73 -1.54
CA PHE A 71 4.76 1.60 -1.66
C PHE A 71 6.22 1.99 -1.38
N TYR A 72 6.52 3.28 -1.37
CA TYR A 72 7.85 3.81 -1.10
C TYR A 72 8.04 4.32 0.32
N ALA A 73 7.04 4.14 1.17
CA ALA A 73 7.04 4.74 2.51
C ALA A 73 8.21 4.28 3.38
N ASP A 74 8.68 3.03 3.20
CA ASP A 74 9.76 2.48 4.00
C ASP A 74 11.15 2.80 3.44
N LEU A 75 11.21 3.56 2.35
CA LEU A 75 12.47 3.90 1.67
C LEU A 75 13.00 5.29 2.03
N ALA A 76 12.36 5.96 2.99
CA ALA A 76 12.71 7.33 3.34
C ALA A 76 14.12 7.42 3.93
N THR A 77 14.92 8.39 3.45
CA THR A 77 16.18 8.80 4.08
C THR A 77 15.87 9.67 5.29
N LYS A 78 16.91 10.05 6.07
CA LYS A 78 16.68 10.97 7.19
C LYS A 78 16.07 12.30 6.75
N GLU A 79 16.50 12.80 5.60
CA GLU A 79 15.95 14.03 5.04
C GLU A 79 14.51 13.82 4.61
N ASP A 80 14.24 12.70 3.96
CA ASP A 80 12.89 12.35 3.55
C ASP A 80 11.98 12.13 4.75
N LEU A 81 12.50 11.56 5.83
CA LEU A 81 11.75 11.39 7.05
C LEU A 81 11.32 12.74 7.64
N SER A 82 12.24 13.72 7.65
CA SER A 82 11.88 15.07 8.11
C SER A 82 10.79 15.67 7.25
N THR A 83 10.90 15.55 5.94
CA THR A 83 9.90 16.03 5.00
C THR A 83 8.57 15.30 5.22
N LYS A 84 8.64 13.99 5.40
CA LYS A 84 7.45 13.16 5.65
C LYS A 84 6.77 13.56 6.95
N GLU A 85 7.53 13.79 8.00
CA GLU A 85 6.98 14.26 9.27
C GLU A 85 6.31 15.62 9.11
N THR A 86 6.92 16.52 8.37
CA THR A 86 6.36 17.82 8.07
C THR A 86 5.05 17.68 7.30
N LEU A 87 5.02 16.81 6.29
CA LEU A 87 3.82 16.57 5.49
C LEU A 87 2.70 15.95 6.34
N LEU A 88 3.05 14.97 7.17
CA LEU A 88 2.08 14.35 8.07
C LEU A 88 1.52 15.34 9.06
N HIS A 89 2.38 16.20 9.59
CA HIS A 89 1.99 17.24 10.52
C HIS A 89 1.05 18.25 9.83
N HIS A 90 1.39 18.62 8.61
CA HIS A 90 0.56 19.51 7.80
C HIS A 90 -0.81 18.87 7.52
N ASP A 91 -0.84 17.60 7.14
CA ASP A 91 -2.09 16.87 6.92
C ASP A 91 -2.94 16.84 8.18
N GLN A 92 -2.32 16.66 9.34
CA GLN A 92 -3.03 16.67 10.61
C GLN A 92 -3.64 18.04 10.92
N GLU A 93 -2.97 19.10 10.50
CA GLU A 93 -3.48 20.47 10.69
C GLU A 93 -4.69 20.76 9.81
N THR A 94 -4.83 20.05 8.69
CA THR A 94 -5.94 20.26 7.76
C THR A 94 -7.21 19.54 8.18
N TYR A 95 -7.12 18.58 9.11
CA TYR A 95 -8.27 17.83 9.59
C TYR A 95 -8.81 18.41 10.90
N SER A 96 -10.13 18.48 11.00
CA SER A 96 -10.78 18.84 12.24
C SER A 96 -10.57 17.75 13.30
N GLU A 97 -10.78 18.10 14.56
CA GLU A 97 -10.69 17.13 15.66
C GLU A 97 -11.65 15.96 15.46
N LYS A 98 -12.84 16.24 14.94
CA LYS A 98 -13.84 15.21 14.64
C LYS A 98 -13.35 14.25 13.57
N GLU A 99 -12.73 14.79 12.50
CA GLU A 99 -12.18 13.97 11.44
C GLU A 99 -11.03 13.12 11.93
N GLN A 100 -10.15 13.67 12.76
CA GLN A 100 -9.04 12.93 13.35
C GLN A 100 -9.54 11.80 14.24
N ALA A 101 -10.55 12.07 15.06
CA ALA A 101 -11.17 11.07 15.92
C ALA A 101 -11.81 9.96 15.09
N LEU A 102 -12.50 10.33 14.01
CA LEU A 102 -13.13 9.37 13.11
C LEU A 102 -12.08 8.46 12.46
N LEU A 103 -11.00 9.02 11.97
CA LEU A 103 -9.92 8.26 11.35
C LEU A 103 -9.28 7.29 12.35
N LYS A 104 -9.01 7.76 13.55
CA LYS A 104 -8.44 6.93 14.61
C LYS A 104 -9.36 5.76 14.94
N ASN A 105 -10.63 6.04 15.17
CA ASN A 105 -11.62 5.02 15.50
C ASN A 105 -11.80 4.03 14.37
N PHE A 106 -11.82 4.51 13.12
CA PHE A 106 -11.93 3.66 11.95
C PHE A 106 -10.75 2.69 11.85
N ARG A 107 -9.53 3.17 12.10
CA ARG A 107 -8.32 2.34 12.04
C ARG A 107 -8.30 1.25 13.10
N GLU A 108 -8.96 1.48 14.23
CA GLU A 108 -9.04 0.52 15.32
C GLU A 108 -10.11 -0.56 15.09
N LEU A 109 -10.99 -0.37 14.11
CA LEU A 109 -12.04 -1.33 13.81
C LEU A 109 -11.48 -2.56 13.08
N LYS A 110 -12.15 -3.69 13.27
CA LYS A 110 -11.86 -4.89 12.51
C LYS A 110 -12.16 -4.64 11.03
N THR A 111 -11.43 -5.31 10.16
CA THR A 111 -11.55 -5.14 8.70
C THR A 111 -12.99 -5.26 8.21
N LYS A 112 -13.75 -6.20 8.75
CA LYS A 112 -15.15 -6.41 8.37
C LYS A 112 -15.99 -5.14 8.61
N LYS A 113 -15.81 -4.51 9.78
CA LYS A 113 -16.53 -3.28 10.11
C LYS A 113 -16.08 -2.12 9.26
N GLN A 114 -14.78 -2.05 8.95
CA GLN A 114 -14.26 -1.01 8.06
C GLN A 114 -14.89 -1.11 6.68
N LYS A 115 -14.99 -2.31 6.14
CA LYS A 115 -15.63 -2.55 4.85
C LYS A 115 -17.10 -2.15 4.87
N ALA A 116 -17.81 -2.46 5.94
CA ALA A 116 -19.21 -2.10 6.09
C ALA A 116 -19.39 -0.58 6.10
N ILE A 117 -18.54 0.14 6.81
CA ILE A 117 -18.58 1.60 6.86
C ILE A 117 -18.31 2.19 5.48
N LEU A 118 -17.30 1.70 4.80
CA LEU A 118 -16.95 2.19 3.45
C LEU A 118 -18.10 1.95 2.47
N TRP A 119 -18.77 0.80 2.60
CA TRP A 119 -19.94 0.50 1.77
C TRP A 119 -21.07 1.48 2.03
N LEU A 120 -21.32 1.82 3.30
CA LEU A 120 -22.40 2.73 3.68
C LEU A 120 -22.17 4.16 3.18
N ILE A 121 -20.92 4.61 3.07
CA ILE A 121 -20.62 5.97 2.64
C ILE A 121 -20.31 6.10 1.15
N SER A 122 -20.23 4.96 0.44
CA SER A 122 -20.03 4.97 -1.01
C SER A 122 -21.38 5.10 -1.72
N ASP A 123 -21.39 5.81 -2.81
CA ASP A 123 -22.58 5.99 -3.63
C ASP A 123 -22.94 4.78 -4.47
#